data_44b4c8424a24ed2ffa48747c04627c09
#
_entry.id   44b4c8424a24ed2ffa48747c04627c09
#
_cell.length_a   1.000
_cell.length_b   1.000
_cell.length_c   1.000
_cell.angle_alpha   90.00
_cell.angle_beta   90.00
_cell.angle_gamma   90.00
#
_symmetry.space_group_name_H-M   'P 1'
#
loop_
_entity.id
_entity.type
_entity.pdbx_description
1 polymer ?
#
loop_
_entity_poly.entity_id
_entity_poly.type
_entity_poly.pdbx_seq_one_letter_code
_entity_poly.pdbx_strand_id
1 'polypeptide(L)'
;MTVIALASIKGSPGVTTAALALAASWPRGRRVLLVEADPFGGDLAPRYGSTITNGLVSLFAAARRTLNPDAVWDHVDQLPGGLPVLFGLSNVQGAVANEKAWPTIAEALGALDADVVVDAGRLLPGFAGGIRDVLDHTDALVVLCEPTLEAIVHLRAALPGLVAEMRSRQLLVIPTGTVGYSSAEIGKTLGVAVGPPIPDDRKAADALANKRSVKRLERTRLLRWASALVGALGIEEMAPVDPTATVVPEEPEVELFQANVEAPTQSWDPARDEAEPVGAGSKWEARR
;
A
#
# COMPACT_ATOMS: atom_id res chain seq x y z
N MET A 1 -2.47 -17.44 -0.37
CA MET A 1 -2.38 -16.25 -1.21
C MET A 1 -2.84 -15.06 -0.39
N THR A 2 -2.08 -13.98 -0.41
CA THR A 2 -2.36 -12.77 0.37
C THR A 2 -2.12 -11.53 -0.49
N VAL A 3 -3.05 -10.58 -0.49
CA VAL A 3 -2.93 -9.31 -1.20
C VAL A 3 -2.80 -8.18 -0.17
N ILE A 4 -1.68 -7.44 -0.21
CA ILE A 4 -1.43 -6.31 0.69
C ILE A 4 -1.25 -5.05 -0.13
N ALA A 5 -2.02 -4.01 0.15
CA ALA A 5 -1.84 -2.70 -0.45
C ALA A 5 -1.14 -1.75 0.53
N LEU A 6 -0.21 -0.96 0.01
CA LEU A 6 0.41 0.14 0.72
C LEU A 6 -0.01 1.46 0.08
N ALA A 7 -0.37 2.42 0.90
CA ALA A 7 -0.84 3.72 0.43
C ALA A 7 -0.47 4.87 1.36
N SER A 8 -0.67 6.09 0.91
CA SER A 8 -0.67 7.28 1.75
C SER A 8 -1.85 8.19 1.42
N ILE A 9 -2.25 9.07 2.35
CA ILE A 9 -3.31 10.06 2.10
C ILE A 9 -2.70 11.40 1.68
N LYS A 10 -1.54 11.73 2.23
CA LYS A 10 -0.88 13.01 1.97
C LYS A 10 0.63 12.85 1.88
N GLY A 11 1.24 13.68 1.03
CA GLY A 11 2.69 13.68 0.84
C GLY A 11 3.18 12.50 0.00
N SER A 12 4.47 12.26 0.07
CA SER A 12 5.14 11.11 -0.53
C SER A 12 5.98 10.42 0.54
N PRO A 13 5.34 9.81 1.56
CA PRO A 13 6.04 9.26 2.72
C PRO A 13 6.85 8.01 2.42
N GLY A 14 7.06 7.68 1.14
CA GLY A 14 7.87 6.55 0.72
C GLY A 14 7.09 5.26 0.48
N VAL A 15 5.83 5.34 0.03
CA VAL A 15 4.98 4.16 -0.25
C VAL A 15 5.69 3.18 -1.17
N THR A 16 6.18 3.62 -2.33
CA THR A 16 6.93 2.79 -3.28
C THR A 16 8.16 2.13 -2.64
N THR A 17 8.90 2.87 -1.81
CA THR A 17 10.08 2.32 -1.11
C THR A 17 9.68 1.25 -0.09
N ALA A 18 8.59 1.47 0.63
CA ALA A 18 8.06 0.50 1.59
C ALA A 18 7.52 -0.75 0.89
N ALA A 19 6.78 -0.59 -0.23
CA ALA A 19 6.29 -1.69 -1.03
C ALA A 19 7.44 -2.54 -1.60
N LEU A 20 8.48 -1.89 -2.15
CA LEU A 20 9.71 -2.57 -2.58
C LEU A 20 10.40 -3.32 -1.44
N ALA A 21 10.53 -2.67 -0.26
CA ALA A 21 11.16 -3.30 0.89
C ALA A 21 10.36 -4.53 1.36
N LEU A 22 9.03 -4.42 1.37
CA LEU A 22 8.14 -5.50 1.76
C LEU A 22 8.25 -6.69 0.79
N ALA A 23 8.12 -6.44 -0.52
CA ALA A 23 8.23 -7.47 -1.55
C ALA A 23 9.63 -8.11 -1.59
N ALA A 24 10.70 -7.33 -1.42
CA ALA A 24 12.08 -7.84 -1.35
C ALA A 24 12.38 -8.63 -0.06
N SER A 25 11.55 -8.49 0.97
CA SER A 25 11.66 -9.22 2.25
C SER A 25 10.66 -10.36 2.38
N TRP A 26 9.98 -10.70 1.28
CA TRP A 26 8.96 -11.74 1.29
C TRP A 26 9.52 -13.09 1.69
N PRO A 27 8.78 -13.93 2.43
CA PRO A 27 9.26 -15.20 2.92
C PRO A 27 9.68 -16.15 1.79
N ARG A 28 10.74 -16.88 2.02
CA ARG A 28 11.22 -17.89 1.04
C ARG A 28 10.17 -18.98 0.81
N GLY A 29 10.11 -19.44 -0.41
CA GLY A 29 9.16 -20.49 -0.83
C GLY A 29 7.78 -19.96 -1.21
N ARG A 30 7.47 -18.69 -0.92
CA ARG A 30 6.24 -18.02 -1.38
C ARG A 30 6.56 -17.15 -2.60
N ARG A 31 5.76 -17.28 -3.65
CA ARG A 31 5.83 -16.39 -4.81
C ARG A 31 5.22 -15.05 -4.42
N VAL A 32 5.84 -13.94 -4.81
CA VAL A 32 5.31 -12.60 -4.62
C VAL A 32 5.40 -11.80 -5.91
N LEU A 33 4.37 -11.02 -6.20
CA LEU A 33 4.32 -10.04 -7.28
C LEU A 33 4.21 -8.63 -6.67
N LEU A 34 5.13 -7.73 -7.05
CA LEU A 34 4.97 -6.32 -6.77
C LEU A 34 4.16 -5.66 -7.89
N VAL A 35 3.06 -5.01 -7.54
CA VAL A 35 2.20 -4.28 -8.49
C VAL A 35 2.30 -2.79 -8.20
N GLU A 36 2.77 -2.01 -9.16
CA GLU A 36 2.78 -0.55 -9.06
C GLU A 36 1.48 0.01 -9.64
N ALA A 37 0.54 0.36 -8.75
CA ALA A 37 -0.80 0.78 -9.10
C ALA A 37 -1.11 2.24 -8.71
N ASP A 38 -0.05 3.07 -8.51
CA ASP A 38 -0.22 4.50 -8.22
C ASP A 38 -0.97 5.20 -9.38
N PRO A 39 -2.17 5.74 -9.14
CA PRO A 39 -2.94 6.41 -10.19
C PRO A 39 -2.30 7.71 -10.70
N PHE A 40 -1.33 8.26 -9.96
CA PHE A 40 -0.61 9.48 -10.35
C PHE A 40 0.62 9.22 -11.23
N GLY A 41 0.98 7.97 -11.40
CA GLY A 41 2.10 7.52 -12.23
C GLY A 41 3.14 6.72 -11.46
N GLY A 42 3.64 5.68 -12.11
CA GLY A 42 4.67 4.81 -11.55
C GLY A 42 6.08 5.39 -11.71
N ASP A 43 6.89 5.13 -10.71
CA ASP A 43 8.29 5.56 -10.65
C ASP A 43 9.28 4.42 -10.94
N LEU A 44 8.82 3.16 -10.87
CA LEU A 44 9.72 2.01 -10.92
C LEU A 44 10.38 1.83 -12.28
N ALA A 45 9.60 1.89 -13.36
CA ALA A 45 10.16 1.74 -14.70
C ALA A 45 11.30 2.76 -14.99
N PRO A 46 11.12 4.08 -14.77
CA PRO A 46 12.21 5.03 -14.96
C PRO A 46 13.37 4.84 -13.97
N ARG A 47 13.12 4.42 -12.72
CA ARG A 47 14.20 4.15 -11.74
C ARG A 47 15.10 3.00 -12.16
N TYR A 48 14.55 2.01 -12.83
CA TYR A 48 15.28 0.83 -13.26
C TYR A 48 15.70 0.86 -14.75
N GLY A 49 15.39 1.95 -15.45
CA GLY A 49 15.73 2.11 -16.87
C GLY A 49 14.94 1.17 -17.78
N SER A 50 13.78 0.69 -17.32
CA SER A 50 12.91 -0.18 -18.08
C SER A 50 12.00 0.63 -19.02
N THR A 51 11.64 0.04 -20.15
CA THR A 51 10.65 0.61 -21.07
C THR A 51 9.25 0.24 -20.57
N ILE A 52 8.31 1.20 -20.60
CA ILE A 52 6.93 0.99 -20.11
C ILE A 52 6.08 0.30 -21.20
N THR A 53 6.64 -0.61 -21.95
CA THR A 53 5.90 -1.39 -22.95
C THR A 53 5.19 -2.59 -22.34
N ASN A 54 5.70 -3.10 -21.23
CA ASN A 54 5.16 -4.17 -20.42
C ASN A 54 4.59 -3.57 -19.11
N GLY A 55 3.84 -4.34 -18.34
CA GLY A 55 3.24 -3.87 -17.11
C GLY A 55 1.74 -3.58 -17.24
N LEU A 56 1.21 -2.63 -16.46
CA LEU A 56 -0.21 -2.28 -16.50
C LEU A 56 -0.67 -1.81 -17.89
N VAL A 57 0.20 -1.17 -18.67
CA VAL A 57 -0.15 -0.72 -20.03
C VAL A 57 -0.59 -1.89 -20.91
N SER A 58 0.22 -2.94 -20.97
CA SER A 58 -0.09 -4.14 -21.77
C SER A 58 -1.19 -4.99 -21.12
N LEU A 59 -1.24 -5.04 -19.79
CA LEU A 59 -2.26 -5.76 -19.06
C LEU A 59 -3.65 -5.15 -19.27
N PHE A 60 -3.78 -3.82 -19.31
CA PHE A 60 -5.04 -3.16 -19.63
C PHE A 60 -5.54 -3.49 -21.05
N ALA A 61 -4.62 -3.64 -21.99
CA ALA A 61 -4.98 -4.05 -23.35
C ALA A 61 -5.55 -5.49 -23.36
N ALA A 62 -4.96 -6.39 -22.57
CA ALA A 62 -5.43 -7.76 -22.41
C ALA A 62 -6.77 -7.83 -21.63
N ALA A 63 -6.91 -7.04 -20.57
CA ALA A 63 -8.08 -7.04 -19.68
C ALA A 63 -9.37 -6.47 -20.28
N ARG A 64 -9.36 -5.99 -21.52
CA ARG A 64 -10.58 -5.56 -22.25
C ARG A 64 -11.57 -6.70 -22.47
N ARG A 65 -11.17 -7.91 -22.25
CA ARG A 65 -11.97 -9.15 -22.28
C ARG A 65 -11.75 -9.89 -20.96
N THR A 66 -12.19 -11.13 -20.88
CA THR A 66 -11.83 -12.00 -19.74
C THR A 66 -10.33 -12.19 -19.66
N LEU A 67 -9.76 -11.98 -18.48
CA LEU A 67 -8.35 -12.17 -18.18
C LEU A 67 -8.19 -13.44 -17.32
N ASN A 68 -7.43 -14.42 -17.84
CA ASN A 68 -7.00 -15.55 -17.01
C ASN A 68 -5.96 -15.03 -15.98
N PRO A 69 -6.07 -15.35 -14.69
CA PRO A 69 -5.08 -14.94 -13.69
C PRO A 69 -3.64 -15.26 -14.10
N ASP A 70 -3.38 -16.43 -14.67
CA ASP A 70 -2.02 -16.80 -15.10
C ASP A 70 -1.47 -15.91 -16.22
N ALA A 71 -2.35 -15.30 -17.03
CA ALA A 71 -1.93 -14.39 -18.09
C ALA A 71 -1.34 -13.07 -17.55
N VAL A 72 -1.56 -12.75 -16.27
CA VAL A 72 -0.88 -11.62 -15.61
C VAL A 72 0.64 -11.74 -15.72
N TRP A 73 1.17 -12.97 -15.65
CA TRP A 73 2.62 -13.21 -15.71
C TRP A 73 3.25 -12.87 -17.06
N ASP A 74 2.48 -12.84 -18.15
CA ASP A 74 2.95 -12.41 -19.48
C ASP A 74 3.28 -10.91 -19.53
N HIS A 75 2.81 -10.15 -18.53
CA HIS A 75 2.97 -8.69 -18.41
C HIS A 75 3.96 -8.28 -17.31
N VAL A 76 4.56 -9.26 -16.63
CA VAL A 76 5.47 -9.05 -15.50
C VAL A 76 6.90 -8.97 -15.97
N ASP A 77 7.61 -7.96 -15.48
CA ASP A 77 9.06 -7.82 -15.60
C ASP A 77 9.76 -8.25 -14.30
N GLN A 78 11.09 -8.24 -14.31
CA GLN A 78 11.90 -8.54 -13.14
C GLN A 78 12.82 -7.39 -12.77
N LEU A 79 12.78 -6.98 -11.51
CA LEU A 79 13.77 -6.06 -10.95
C LEU A 79 15.09 -6.79 -10.64
N PRO A 80 16.21 -6.05 -10.48
CA PRO A 80 17.47 -6.63 -10.04
C PRO A 80 17.28 -7.48 -8.77
N GLY A 81 17.79 -8.70 -8.79
CA GLY A 81 17.57 -9.68 -7.72
C GLY A 81 16.40 -10.64 -7.98
N GLY A 82 15.72 -10.50 -9.11
CA GLY A 82 14.68 -11.44 -9.55
C GLY A 82 13.30 -11.18 -8.95
N LEU A 83 13.06 -10.00 -8.34
CA LEU A 83 11.74 -9.63 -7.83
C LEU A 83 10.79 -9.35 -9.00
N PRO A 84 9.70 -10.14 -9.16
CA PRO A 84 8.69 -9.89 -10.18
C PRO A 84 7.97 -8.57 -9.95
N VAL A 85 7.77 -7.79 -11.01
CA VAL A 85 7.10 -6.49 -10.94
C VAL A 85 6.16 -6.29 -12.11
N LEU A 86 4.97 -5.80 -11.81
CA LEU A 86 4.04 -5.24 -12.77
C LEU A 86 4.18 -3.71 -12.74
N PHE A 87 4.88 -3.15 -13.73
CA PHE A 87 5.11 -1.71 -13.79
C PHE A 87 3.82 -0.92 -13.95
N GLY A 88 3.76 0.22 -13.28
CA GLY A 88 2.64 1.14 -13.30
C GLY A 88 2.48 1.91 -14.60
N LEU A 89 1.47 2.77 -14.61
CA LEU A 89 1.23 3.71 -15.70
C LEU A 89 2.16 4.92 -15.58
N SER A 90 2.44 5.58 -16.68
CA SER A 90 3.32 6.75 -16.70
C SER A 90 2.62 8.05 -16.23
N ASN A 91 1.30 8.07 -16.16
CA ASN A 91 0.53 9.27 -15.84
C ASN A 91 -0.93 8.98 -15.49
N VAL A 92 -1.59 9.99 -14.90
CA VAL A 92 -3.01 9.97 -14.50
C VAL A 92 -3.96 9.71 -15.67
N GLN A 93 -3.67 10.25 -16.85
CA GLN A 93 -4.53 10.10 -18.01
C GLN A 93 -4.66 8.63 -18.42
N GLY A 94 -3.55 7.87 -18.30
CA GLY A 94 -3.57 6.42 -18.53
C GLY A 94 -4.46 5.69 -17.52
N ALA A 95 -4.43 6.07 -16.25
CA ALA A 95 -5.28 5.48 -15.23
C ALA A 95 -6.78 5.73 -15.48
N VAL A 96 -7.14 6.97 -15.80
CA VAL A 96 -8.52 7.35 -16.12
C VAL A 96 -9.01 6.68 -17.40
N ALA A 97 -8.20 6.64 -18.46
CA ALA A 97 -8.57 6.03 -19.74
C ALA A 97 -8.85 4.52 -19.62
N ASN A 98 -8.29 3.85 -18.64
CA ASN A 98 -8.41 2.40 -18.44
C ASN A 98 -9.25 2.04 -17.20
N GLU A 99 -9.98 2.97 -16.61
CA GLU A 99 -10.77 2.77 -15.39
C GLU A 99 -11.67 1.52 -15.47
N LYS A 100 -12.32 1.30 -16.61
CA LYS A 100 -13.24 0.15 -16.83
C LYS A 100 -12.56 -1.22 -16.83
N ALA A 101 -11.26 -1.31 -16.96
CA ALA A 101 -10.54 -2.57 -16.99
C ALA A 101 -10.01 -2.99 -15.59
N TRP A 102 -10.02 -2.08 -14.63
CA TRP A 102 -9.56 -2.37 -13.28
C TRP A 102 -10.30 -3.49 -12.58
N PRO A 103 -11.64 -3.62 -12.64
CA PRO A 103 -12.35 -4.73 -12.02
C PRO A 103 -11.80 -6.09 -12.48
N THR A 104 -11.58 -6.26 -13.79
CA THR A 104 -11.03 -7.49 -14.37
C THR A 104 -9.60 -7.77 -13.90
N ILE A 105 -8.77 -6.72 -13.78
CA ILE A 105 -7.40 -6.84 -13.28
C ILE A 105 -7.40 -7.18 -11.79
N ALA A 106 -8.23 -6.50 -11.00
CA ALA A 106 -8.34 -6.74 -9.57
C ALA A 106 -8.78 -8.17 -9.26
N GLU A 107 -9.76 -8.69 -9.98
CA GLU A 107 -10.20 -10.08 -9.90
C GLU A 107 -9.05 -11.05 -10.25
N ALA A 108 -8.31 -10.78 -11.34
CA ALA A 108 -7.19 -11.61 -11.75
C ALA A 108 -6.04 -11.59 -10.74
N LEU A 109 -5.71 -10.42 -10.18
CA LEU A 109 -4.69 -10.30 -9.12
C LEU A 109 -5.13 -11.02 -7.84
N GLY A 110 -6.43 -10.90 -7.50
CA GLY A 110 -7.03 -11.58 -6.36
C GLY A 110 -7.15 -13.10 -6.52
N ALA A 111 -7.02 -13.66 -7.71
CA ALA A 111 -7.06 -15.09 -8.01
C ALA A 111 -5.69 -15.69 -8.41
N LEU A 112 -4.63 -14.85 -8.37
CA LEU A 112 -3.30 -15.24 -8.80
C LEU A 112 -2.68 -16.23 -7.81
N ASP A 113 -2.08 -17.33 -8.31
CA ASP A 113 -1.31 -18.26 -7.46
C ASP A 113 0.04 -17.65 -7.02
N ALA A 114 -0.06 -16.51 -6.31
CA ALA A 114 1.06 -15.80 -5.70
C ALA A 114 0.53 -14.77 -4.70
N ASP A 115 1.35 -14.36 -3.76
CA ASP A 115 1.06 -13.19 -2.93
C ASP A 115 1.27 -11.91 -3.74
N VAL A 116 0.52 -10.87 -3.44
CA VAL A 116 0.58 -9.61 -4.17
C VAL A 116 0.84 -8.45 -3.21
N VAL A 117 1.88 -7.67 -3.49
CA VAL A 117 2.16 -6.41 -2.80
C VAL A 117 1.82 -5.27 -3.77
N VAL A 118 0.85 -4.45 -3.40
CA VAL A 118 0.38 -3.33 -4.23
C VAL A 118 0.93 -2.01 -3.72
N ASP A 119 1.71 -1.33 -4.53
CA ASP A 119 2.02 0.09 -4.35
C ASP A 119 0.85 0.91 -4.90
N ALA A 120 -0.05 1.30 -4.02
CA ALA A 120 -1.22 2.11 -4.37
C ALA A 120 -0.92 3.62 -4.38
N GLY A 121 0.32 4.02 -4.08
CA GLY A 121 0.75 5.40 -4.07
C GLY A 121 -0.08 6.27 -3.13
N ARG A 122 -0.68 7.33 -3.68
CA ARG A 122 -1.52 8.25 -2.92
C ARG A 122 -3.00 7.97 -3.14
N LEU A 123 -3.71 7.65 -2.07
CA LEU A 123 -5.16 7.54 -2.08
C LEU A 123 -5.83 8.90 -1.79
N LEU A 124 -6.78 9.26 -2.63
CA LEU A 124 -7.67 10.39 -2.39
C LEU A 124 -9.06 9.83 -2.09
N PRO A 125 -9.60 9.99 -0.86
CA PRO A 125 -10.96 9.59 -0.55
C PRO A 125 -11.95 10.23 -1.53
N GLY A 126 -12.86 9.42 -2.07
CA GLY A 126 -13.78 9.86 -3.11
C GLY A 126 -13.19 9.92 -4.53
N PHE A 127 -11.89 9.69 -4.72
CA PHE A 127 -11.32 9.47 -6.05
C PHE A 127 -11.49 7.99 -6.41
N ALA A 128 -12.50 7.72 -7.18
CA ALA A 128 -12.91 6.37 -7.59
C ALA A 128 -12.06 5.80 -8.75
N GLY A 129 -10.81 6.19 -8.90
CA GLY A 129 -9.93 5.55 -9.88
C GLY A 129 -9.82 4.05 -9.59
N GLY A 130 -9.57 3.25 -10.62
CA GLY A 130 -9.59 1.78 -10.55
C GLY A 130 -8.78 1.09 -9.46
N ILE A 131 -7.95 1.84 -8.73
CA ILE A 131 -7.27 1.33 -7.53
C ILE A 131 -8.27 0.84 -6.47
N ARG A 132 -9.48 1.38 -6.42
CA ARG A 132 -10.54 0.93 -5.51
C ARG A 132 -10.88 -0.54 -5.74
N ASP A 133 -11.01 -0.96 -7.00
CA ASP A 133 -11.31 -2.34 -7.33
C ASP A 133 -10.22 -3.28 -6.81
N VAL A 134 -8.95 -2.85 -6.86
CA VAL A 134 -7.82 -3.59 -6.28
C VAL A 134 -7.93 -3.63 -4.76
N LEU A 135 -8.27 -2.51 -4.11
CA LEU A 135 -8.42 -2.44 -2.65
C LEU A 135 -9.55 -3.34 -2.15
N ASP A 136 -10.60 -3.53 -2.93
CA ASP A 136 -11.71 -4.46 -2.59
C ASP A 136 -11.25 -5.93 -2.51
N HIS A 137 -10.11 -6.26 -3.13
CA HIS A 137 -9.50 -7.59 -3.13
C HIS A 137 -8.30 -7.69 -2.18
N THR A 138 -7.98 -6.64 -1.40
CA THR A 138 -6.86 -6.69 -0.45
C THR A 138 -7.27 -7.32 0.88
N ASP A 139 -6.38 -8.12 1.46
CA ASP A 139 -6.52 -8.67 2.80
C ASP A 139 -6.10 -7.64 3.86
N ALA A 140 -5.13 -6.79 3.53
CA ALA A 140 -4.68 -5.72 4.41
C ALA A 140 -4.34 -4.44 3.63
N LEU A 141 -4.74 -3.29 4.17
CA LEU A 141 -4.26 -1.97 3.74
C LEU A 141 -3.33 -1.39 4.78
N VAL A 142 -2.12 -1.08 4.36
CA VAL A 142 -1.11 -0.39 5.15
C VAL A 142 -1.06 1.08 4.72
N VAL A 143 -1.47 1.98 5.61
CA VAL A 143 -1.45 3.43 5.33
C VAL A 143 -0.23 4.06 5.98
N LEU A 144 0.67 4.58 5.16
CA LEU A 144 1.84 5.31 5.61
C LEU A 144 1.45 6.74 5.98
N CYS A 145 1.90 7.18 7.16
CA CYS A 145 1.60 8.49 7.70
C CYS A 145 2.87 9.13 8.28
N GLU A 146 3.21 10.34 7.88
CA GLU A 146 4.24 11.10 8.57
C GLU A 146 3.77 11.38 10.01
N PRO A 147 4.65 11.24 11.04
CA PRO A 147 4.27 11.46 12.42
C PRO A 147 4.19 12.96 12.79
N THR A 148 3.51 13.74 11.94
CA THR A 148 3.25 15.17 12.09
C THR A 148 1.77 15.43 12.34
N LEU A 149 1.46 16.57 12.99
CA LEU A 149 0.08 16.93 13.29
C LEU A 149 -0.77 17.01 12.01
N GLU A 150 -0.23 17.63 10.97
CA GLU A 150 -0.92 17.87 9.71
C GLU A 150 -1.26 16.54 9.01
N ALA A 151 -0.32 15.60 8.97
CA ALA A 151 -0.53 14.30 8.35
C ALA A 151 -1.57 13.48 9.13
N ILE A 152 -1.52 13.51 10.47
CA ILE A 152 -2.47 12.81 11.34
C ILE A 152 -3.88 13.40 11.19
N VAL A 153 -4.01 14.72 11.14
CA VAL A 153 -5.32 15.39 10.95
C VAL A 153 -5.92 15.05 9.60
N HIS A 154 -5.12 15.06 8.52
CA HIS A 154 -5.60 14.66 7.19
C HIS A 154 -5.99 13.18 7.15
N LEU A 155 -5.20 12.30 7.75
CA LEU A 155 -5.53 10.88 7.81
C LEU A 155 -6.82 10.65 8.62
N ARG A 156 -6.98 11.30 9.77
CA ARG A 156 -8.19 11.23 10.57
C ARG A 156 -9.44 11.63 9.78
N ALA A 157 -9.33 12.70 8.99
CA ALA A 157 -10.45 13.15 8.15
C ALA A 157 -10.77 12.16 7.02
N ALA A 158 -9.75 11.44 6.50
CA ALA A 158 -9.91 10.48 5.42
C ALA A 158 -10.38 9.09 5.87
N LEU A 159 -10.09 8.69 7.13
CA LEU A 159 -10.35 7.35 7.65
C LEU A 159 -11.80 6.87 7.48
N PRO A 160 -12.85 7.66 7.79
CA PRO A 160 -14.23 7.19 7.64
C PRO A 160 -14.55 6.79 6.19
N GLY A 161 -14.09 7.57 5.21
CA GLY A 161 -14.24 7.26 3.79
C GLY A 161 -13.47 6.00 3.40
N LEU A 162 -12.20 5.89 3.83
CA LEU A 162 -11.39 4.71 3.57
C LEU A 162 -12.04 3.43 4.13
N VAL A 163 -12.46 3.45 5.38
CA VAL A 163 -13.10 2.28 6.04
C VAL A 163 -14.42 1.91 5.35
N ALA A 164 -15.21 2.91 4.96
CA ALA A 164 -16.48 2.67 4.26
C ALA A 164 -16.29 2.12 2.83
N GLU A 165 -15.22 2.51 2.17
CA GLU A 165 -14.89 2.10 0.80
C GLU A 165 -14.14 0.78 0.72
N MET A 166 -13.55 0.35 1.84
CA MET A 166 -12.73 -0.86 1.88
C MET A 166 -13.52 -2.04 2.39
N ARG A 167 -13.45 -3.13 1.66
CA ARG A 167 -13.82 -4.46 2.14
C ARG A 167 -12.65 -5.18 2.81
N SER A 168 -11.45 -4.55 2.85
CA SER A 168 -10.25 -5.15 3.41
C SER A 168 -10.44 -5.49 4.89
N ARG A 169 -9.94 -6.64 5.25
CA ARG A 169 -10.10 -7.22 6.59
C ARG A 169 -9.26 -6.51 7.64
N GLN A 170 -8.14 -5.90 7.24
CA GLN A 170 -7.22 -5.23 8.15
C GLN A 170 -6.80 -3.85 7.62
N LEU A 171 -6.86 -2.84 8.50
CA LEU A 171 -6.27 -1.53 8.29
C LEU A 171 -5.16 -1.32 9.30
N LEU A 172 -3.96 -1.03 8.83
CA LEU A 172 -2.79 -0.75 9.66
C LEU A 172 -2.19 0.59 9.27
N VAL A 173 -2.03 1.50 10.23
CA VAL A 173 -1.28 2.73 10.01
C VAL A 173 0.17 2.53 10.41
N ILE A 174 1.09 2.99 9.58
CA ILE A 174 2.53 2.91 9.83
C ILE A 174 3.14 4.31 9.78
N PRO A 175 3.71 4.80 10.89
CA PRO A 175 4.44 6.06 10.88
C PRO A 175 5.72 5.96 10.05
N THR A 176 6.04 7.02 9.30
CA THR A 176 7.30 7.10 8.53
C THR A 176 8.31 7.94 9.28
N GLY A 177 9.37 7.28 9.78
CA GLY A 177 10.35 7.91 10.65
C GLY A 177 9.97 7.85 12.13
N THR A 178 10.91 8.24 12.97
CA THR A 178 10.83 8.15 14.45
C THR A 178 10.78 9.50 15.15
N VAL A 179 10.73 10.60 14.38
CA VAL A 179 10.69 11.96 14.91
C VAL A 179 9.28 12.51 14.76
N GLY A 180 8.66 12.92 15.86
CA GLY A 180 7.29 13.42 15.92
C GLY A 180 6.43 12.61 16.88
N TYR A 181 5.14 12.43 16.55
CA TYR A 181 4.21 11.67 17.39
C TYR A 181 4.54 10.18 17.40
N SER A 182 4.46 9.58 18.57
CA SER A 182 4.66 8.13 18.74
C SER A 182 3.52 7.31 18.13
N SER A 183 3.78 6.04 17.82
CA SER A 183 2.73 5.11 17.35
C SER A 183 1.54 5.04 18.33
N ALA A 184 1.79 5.11 19.63
CA ALA A 184 0.74 5.07 20.65
C ALA A 184 -0.16 6.32 20.61
N GLU A 185 0.43 7.52 20.45
CA GLU A 185 -0.32 8.77 20.33
C GLU A 185 -1.13 8.80 19.02
N ILE A 186 -0.53 8.36 17.92
CA ILE A 186 -1.21 8.24 16.63
C ILE A 186 -2.40 7.26 16.74
N GLY A 187 -2.18 6.07 17.30
CA GLY A 187 -3.23 5.07 17.46
C GLY A 187 -4.38 5.57 18.33
N LYS A 188 -4.08 6.24 19.46
CA LYS A 188 -5.09 6.86 20.32
C LYS A 188 -5.89 7.95 19.58
N THR A 189 -5.22 8.75 18.74
CA THR A 189 -5.87 9.85 18.00
C THR A 189 -6.74 9.36 16.87
N LEU A 190 -6.31 8.30 16.17
CA LEU A 190 -6.99 7.77 14.99
C LEU A 190 -8.00 6.65 15.32
N GLY A 191 -7.87 6.00 16.48
CA GLY A 191 -8.73 4.87 16.85
C GLY A 191 -8.48 3.60 16.02
N VAL A 192 -7.27 3.45 15.44
CA VAL A 192 -6.91 2.32 14.59
C VAL A 192 -5.59 1.68 15.02
N ALA A 193 -5.32 0.46 14.54
CA ALA A 193 -4.05 -0.21 14.77
C ALA A 193 -2.89 0.56 14.13
N VAL A 194 -1.80 0.73 14.88
CA VAL A 194 -0.58 1.41 14.43
C VAL A 194 0.61 0.50 14.64
N GLY A 195 1.31 0.23 13.55
CA GLY A 195 2.51 -0.61 13.57
C GLY A 195 3.78 0.14 13.95
N PRO A 196 4.92 -0.58 14.00
CA PRO A 196 6.21 0.02 14.27
C PRO A 196 6.61 0.99 13.15
N PRO A 197 7.21 2.15 13.49
CA PRO A 197 7.56 3.15 12.49
C PRO A 197 8.62 2.62 11.50
N ILE A 198 8.53 3.05 10.26
CA ILE A 198 9.55 2.79 9.25
C ILE A 198 10.85 3.49 9.69
N PRO A 199 11.97 2.77 9.81
CA PRO A 199 13.23 3.38 10.19
C PRO A 199 13.77 4.29 9.09
N ASP A 200 14.39 5.40 9.45
CA ASP A 200 15.17 6.19 8.51
C ASP A 200 16.44 5.42 8.10
N ASP A 201 16.39 4.82 6.92
CA ASP A 201 17.50 4.07 6.32
C ASP A 201 17.70 4.49 4.86
N ARG A 202 18.20 5.70 4.71
CA ARG A 202 18.43 6.31 3.38
C ARG A 202 19.31 5.44 2.48
N LYS A 203 20.28 4.70 3.07
CA LYS A 203 21.16 3.82 2.27
C LYS A 203 20.38 2.66 1.64
N ALA A 204 19.48 2.04 2.39
CA ALA A 204 18.62 0.97 1.88
C ALA A 204 17.58 1.53 0.90
N ALA A 205 16.97 2.67 1.21
CA ALA A 205 16.03 3.34 0.30
C ALA A 205 16.67 3.70 -1.06
N ASP A 206 17.90 4.26 -1.05
CA ASP A 206 18.65 4.55 -2.27
C ASP A 206 19.01 3.28 -3.05
N ALA A 207 19.28 2.17 -2.36
CA ALA A 207 19.54 0.89 -3.02
C ALA A 207 18.28 0.33 -3.69
N LEU A 208 17.15 0.36 -3.00
CA LEU A 208 15.85 -0.01 -3.55
C LEU A 208 15.38 0.93 -4.67
N ALA A 209 15.85 2.16 -4.71
CA ALA A 209 15.59 3.09 -5.80
C ALA A 209 16.61 2.98 -6.96
N ASN A 210 17.44 1.94 -6.97
CA ASN A 210 18.52 1.70 -7.97
C ASN A 210 19.56 2.84 -8.07
N LYS A 211 19.70 3.67 -7.02
CA LYS A 211 20.65 4.79 -7.01
C LYS A 211 22.05 4.36 -6.55
N ARG A 212 22.17 3.24 -5.87
CA ARG A 212 23.42 2.71 -5.33
C ARG A 212 23.34 1.21 -5.04
N SER A 213 24.50 0.55 -5.01
CA SER A 213 24.60 -0.83 -4.54
C SER A 213 24.89 -0.87 -3.04
N VAL A 214 24.24 -1.78 -2.33
CA VAL A 214 24.48 -2.04 -0.90
C VAL A 214 24.73 -3.54 -0.70
N LYS A 215 25.87 -3.87 -0.11
CA LYS A 215 26.17 -5.26 0.25
C LYS A 215 25.25 -5.71 1.39
N ARG A 216 24.67 -6.91 1.27
CA ARG A 216 23.79 -7.49 2.29
C ARG A 216 22.60 -6.58 2.61
N LEU A 217 21.89 -6.15 1.56
CA LEU A 217 20.72 -5.28 1.64
C LEU A 217 19.68 -5.82 2.66
N GLU A 218 19.51 -7.14 2.74
CA GLU A 218 18.64 -7.84 3.68
C GLU A 218 18.96 -7.59 5.18
N ARG A 219 20.18 -7.12 5.48
CA ARG A 219 20.61 -6.81 6.86
C ARG A 219 20.41 -5.35 7.24
N THR A 220 19.91 -4.52 6.35
CA THR A 220 19.62 -3.11 6.62
C THR A 220 18.42 -2.97 7.56
N ARG A 221 18.29 -1.82 8.21
CA ARG A 221 17.18 -1.57 9.14
C ARG A 221 15.84 -1.61 8.43
N LEU A 222 15.76 -1.07 7.22
CA LEU A 222 14.55 -1.02 6.41
C LEU A 222 14.08 -2.44 6.04
N LEU A 223 14.99 -3.32 5.56
CA LEU A 223 14.60 -4.67 5.16
C LEU A 223 14.23 -5.54 6.38
N ARG A 224 14.92 -5.36 7.51
CA ARG A 224 14.54 -6.05 8.76
C ARG A 224 13.18 -5.60 9.27
N TRP A 225 12.88 -4.30 9.19
CA TRP A 225 11.55 -3.78 9.50
C TRP A 225 10.49 -4.41 8.58
N ALA A 226 10.75 -4.44 7.27
CA ALA A 226 9.83 -5.04 6.29
C ALA A 226 9.58 -6.52 6.57
N SER A 227 10.64 -7.30 6.86
CA SER A 227 10.53 -8.72 7.23
C SER A 227 9.72 -8.91 8.52
N ALA A 228 9.91 -8.04 9.53
CA ALA A 228 9.11 -8.09 10.76
C ALA A 228 7.63 -7.75 10.51
N LEU A 229 7.35 -6.80 9.61
CA LEU A 229 5.98 -6.44 9.24
C LEU A 229 5.28 -7.60 8.51
N VAL A 230 5.98 -8.27 7.59
CA VAL A 230 5.46 -9.47 6.90
C VAL A 230 5.05 -10.53 7.92
N GLY A 231 5.91 -10.84 8.90
CA GLY A 231 5.58 -11.78 9.98
C GLY A 231 4.39 -11.33 10.84
N ALA A 232 4.31 -10.01 11.16
CA ALA A 232 3.20 -9.46 11.94
C ALA A 232 1.85 -9.50 11.20
N LEU A 233 1.88 -9.54 9.86
CA LEU A 233 0.70 -9.72 9.02
C LEU A 233 0.30 -11.20 8.86
N GLY A 234 0.97 -12.12 9.58
CA GLY A 234 0.67 -13.54 9.55
C GLY A 234 1.17 -14.29 8.30
N ILE A 235 2.11 -13.69 7.57
CA ILE A 235 2.68 -14.28 6.37
C ILE A 235 3.95 -15.03 6.75
N GLU A 236 3.82 -16.32 6.96
CA GLU A 236 4.91 -17.19 7.37
C GLU A 236 5.61 -17.85 6.17
N GLU A 237 6.87 -18.28 6.38
CA GLU A 237 7.55 -19.14 5.39
C GLU A 237 6.73 -20.42 5.17
N MET A 238 6.44 -20.72 3.92
CA MET A 238 5.91 -22.04 3.60
C MET A 238 7.01 -23.08 3.83
N ALA A 239 6.69 -24.08 4.62
CA ALA A 239 7.54 -25.26 4.69
C ALA A 239 7.80 -25.80 3.27
N PRO A 240 9.01 -26.29 2.95
CA PRO A 240 9.26 -26.89 1.65
C PRO A 240 8.20 -27.98 1.40
N VAL A 241 7.47 -27.83 0.30
CA VAL A 241 6.46 -28.80 -0.09
C VAL A 241 7.18 -30.12 -0.33
N ASP A 242 6.90 -31.10 0.50
CA ASP A 242 7.31 -32.46 0.25
C ASP A 242 6.56 -32.95 -1.01
N PRO A 243 7.28 -33.22 -2.13
CA PRO A 243 6.64 -33.62 -3.37
C PRO A 243 5.89 -34.96 -3.28
N THR A 244 5.96 -35.65 -2.13
CA THR A 244 5.28 -36.91 -1.86
C THR A 244 4.07 -36.80 -0.92
N ALA A 245 3.78 -35.60 -0.40
CA ALA A 245 2.65 -35.39 0.51
C ALA A 245 1.33 -35.31 -0.27
N THR A 246 0.45 -36.29 -0.08
CA THR A 246 -0.93 -36.26 -0.58
C THR A 246 -1.70 -35.20 0.22
N VAL A 247 -2.09 -34.10 -0.41
CA VAL A 247 -2.87 -33.03 0.21
C VAL A 247 -4.29 -33.54 0.48
N VAL A 248 -4.62 -33.76 1.74
CA VAL A 248 -6.02 -33.87 2.20
C VAL A 248 -6.43 -32.44 2.58
N PRO A 249 -7.47 -31.85 1.98
CA PRO A 249 -7.89 -30.50 2.33
C PRO A 249 -8.54 -30.50 3.73
N GLU A 250 -7.88 -29.89 4.71
CA GLU A 250 -8.52 -29.46 5.96
C GLU A 250 -9.12 -28.08 5.73
N GLU A 251 -10.42 -27.94 6.01
CA GLU A 251 -11.10 -26.64 6.03
C GLU A 251 -10.57 -25.82 7.21
N PRO A 252 -10.09 -24.57 7.01
CA PRO A 252 -9.62 -23.75 8.12
C PRO A 252 -10.78 -23.24 8.97
N GLU A 253 -10.74 -23.53 10.28
CA GLU A 253 -11.52 -22.79 11.27
C GLU A 253 -10.97 -21.34 11.36
N VAL A 254 -11.78 -20.38 10.96
CA VAL A 254 -11.42 -18.95 11.00
C VAL A 254 -11.83 -18.40 12.36
N GLU A 255 -10.89 -18.27 13.29
CA GLU A 255 -11.10 -17.41 14.48
C GLU A 255 -11.03 -15.93 14.09
N LEU A 256 -12.19 -15.30 14.13
CA LEU A 256 -12.33 -13.86 13.90
C LEU A 256 -11.85 -13.07 15.12
N PHE A 257 -10.75 -12.33 14.97
CA PHE A 257 -10.40 -11.26 15.90
C PHE A 257 -11.43 -10.13 15.73
N GLN A 258 -12.46 -10.12 16.58
CA GLN A 258 -13.39 -9.00 16.68
C GLN A 258 -12.73 -7.88 17.49
N ALA A 259 -12.21 -6.86 16.81
CA ALA A 259 -11.98 -5.57 17.43
C ALA A 259 -13.35 -4.91 17.63
N ASN A 260 -13.78 -4.78 18.88
CA ASN A 260 -14.95 -3.97 19.25
C ASN A 260 -14.68 -2.51 18.88
N VAL A 261 -15.15 -2.09 17.73
CA VAL A 261 -15.24 -0.67 17.37
C VAL A 261 -16.64 -0.19 17.78
N GLU A 262 -16.78 0.29 19.00
CA GLU A 262 -17.92 1.13 19.34
C GLU A 262 -17.79 2.44 18.57
N ALA A 263 -18.70 2.66 17.63
CA ALA A 263 -18.80 3.92 16.90
C ALA A 263 -19.12 5.06 17.90
N PRO A 264 -18.40 6.19 17.88
CA PRO A 264 -18.75 7.33 18.71
C PRO A 264 -20.09 7.90 18.23
N THR A 265 -21.14 7.70 19.02
CA THR A 265 -22.46 8.31 18.84
C THR A 265 -22.43 9.78 19.27
N GLN A 266 -21.72 10.62 18.57
CA GLN A 266 -21.94 12.05 18.60
C GLN A 266 -22.27 12.53 17.20
N SER A 267 -23.57 12.76 16.96
CA SER A 267 -24.03 13.46 15.77
C SER A 267 -23.46 14.87 15.79
N TRP A 268 -22.68 15.21 14.78
CA TRP A 268 -22.24 16.58 14.54
C TRP A 268 -23.46 17.44 14.21
N ASP A 269 -23.71 18.47 15.00
CA ASP A 269 -24.78 19.43 14.81
C ASP A 269 -24.19 20.72 14.24
N PRO A 270 -24.38 21.03 12.95
CA PRO A 270 -23.83 22.22 12.31
C PRO A 270 -24.33 23.54 12.87
N ALA A 271 -25.40 23.54 13.67
CA ALA A 271 -25.98 24.75 14.26
C ALA A 271 -25.29 25.17 15.60
N ARG A 272 -24.36 24.38 16.15
CA ARG A 272 -23.68 24.68 17.42
C ARG A 272 -22.28 25.27 17.29
N ASP A 273 -21.68 25.26 16.10
CA ASP A 273 -20.31 25.70 15.84
C ASP A 273 -20.24 26.96 14.96
N GLU A 274 -21.23 27.87 15.03
CA GLU A 274 -21.02 29.23 14.57
C GLU A 274 -20.12 29.95 15.56
N ALA A 275 -18.81 29.87 15.38
CA ALA A 275 -17.80 30.61 16.08
C ALA A 275 -17.91 32.09 15.73
N GLU A 276 -17.86 32.92 16.75
CA GLU A 276 -17.82 34.39 16.68
C GLU A 276 -16.76 34.89 15.67
N PRO A 277 -17.00 36.02 14.98
CA PRO A 277 -16.05 36.56 14.02
C PRO A 277 -14.80 37.08 14.73
N VAL A 278 -13.67 36.47 14.45
CA VAL A 278 -12.35 36.95 14.88
C VAL A 278 -12.08 38.30 14.20
N GLY A 279 -11.91 39.33 15.01
CA GLY A 279 -11.69 40.71 14.61
C GLY A 279 -10.52 40.88 13.64
N ALA A 280 -10.75 41.73 12.66
CA ALA A 280 -9.76 42.21 11.70
C ALA A 280 -8.61 42.93 12.41
N GLY A 281 -7.38 42.47 12.15
CA GLY A 281 -6.20 43.30 12.53
C GLY A 281 -4.90 42.51 12.62
N SER A 282 -4.23 42.27 11.50
CA SER A 282 -2.77 42.48 11.47
C SER A 282 -2.27 42.50 10.01
N LYS A 283 -1.65 43.62 9.70
CA LYS A 283 -0.97 43.95 8.43
C LYS A 283 0.23 43.02 8.21
N TRP A 284 0.28 42.38 7.06
CA TRP A 284 1.52 41.81 6.54
C TRP A 284 2.28 42.91 5.78
N GLU A 285 3.35 43.45 6.40
CA GLU A 285 4.36 44.22 5.66
C GLU A 285 5.35 43.30 5.01
N ALA A 286 5.42 43.35 3.68
CA ALA A 286 6.46 42.74 2.89
C ALA A 286 7.79 43.44 3.16
N ARG A 287 8.81 42.69 3.59
CA ARG A 287 10.20 43.11 3.49
C ARG A 287 10.82 42.56 2.21
N ARG A 288 11.37 43.49 1.43
CA ARG A 288 12.22 43.24 0.25
C ARG A 288 13.57 42.66 0.64
#